data_4cd151769b347bbe29381c8118ade6be
#
_entry.id   4cd151769b347bbe29381c8118ade6be
#
_cell.length_a   1.000
_cell.length_b   1.000
_cell.length_c   1.000
_cell.angle_alpha   90.00
_cell.angle_beta   90.00
_cell.angle_gamma   90.00
#
_symmetry.space_group_name_H-M   'P 1'
#
loop_
_entity.id
_entity.type
_entity.pdbx_description
1 polymer ?
#
loop_
_entity_poly.entity_id
_entity_poly.type
_entity_poly.pdbx_seq_one_letter_code
_entity_poly.pdbx_strand_id
1 'polypeptide(L)'
;MLEKLLKQNNVTIHGTGSKVMFLVHGYGCDQNMWRFITPHFKDTYKIILIDLVGSGDSDENAYHSDKYSSLEGHADDIIKICDALNLEDICMVAHSVSAMIATLAAVKRPELFKKLIMIGPSPRYVNEGSYFGGFDQKDIDELLETLDANYL
;
A
#
# COMPACT_ATOMS: atom_id res chain seq x y z
N MET A 1 19.75 2.78 10.50
CA MET A 1 18.52 3.55 10.15
C MET A 1 17.78 2.86 9.01
N LEU A 2 18.43 2.58 7.88
CA LEU A 2 17.83 1.87 6.72
C LEU A 2 17.21 0.52 7.11
N GLU A 3 17.98 -0.35 7.76
CA GLU A 3 17.55 -1.69 8.16
C GLU A 3 16.26 -1.66 9.01
N LYS A 4 16.17 -0.72 9.97
CA LYS A 4 14.97 -0.56 10.78
C LYS A 4 13.74 -0.19 9.93
N LEU A 5 13.92 0.70 8.95
CA LEU A 5 12.84 1.13 8.05
C LEU A 5 12.37 -0.03 7.16
N LEU A 6 13.31 -0.77 6.59
CA LEU A 6 12.98 -1.92 5.74
C LEU A 6 12.27 -3.02 6.53
N LYS A 7 12.70 -3.28 7.77
CA LYS A 7 12.05 -4.21 8.68
C LYS A 7 10.64 -3.76 9.05
N GLN A 8 10.44 -2.47 9.31
CA GLN A 8 9.14 -1.91 9.71
C GLN A 8 8.02 -2.33 8.75
N ASN A 9 8.29 -2.29 7.46
CA ASN A 9 7.33 -2.61 6.40
C ASN A 9 7.64 -3.96 5.72
N ASN A 10 8.43 -4.84 6.35
CA ASN A 10 8.83 -6.12 5.76
C ASN A 10 9.21 -5.99 4.28
N VAL A 11 10.06 -5.01 3.96
CA VAL A 11 10.41 -4.70 2.57
C VAL A 11 11.20 -5.82 1.96
N THR A 12 10.71 -6.37 0.85
CA THR A 12 11.44 -7.36 0.03
C THR A 12 11.71 -6.82 -1.37
N ILE A 13 12.84 -7.24 -1.94
CA ILE A 13 13.30 -6.78 -3.25
C ILE A 13 13.52 -8.00 -4.13
N HIS A 14 12.88 -8.01 -5.30
CA HIS A 14 12.98 -9.09 -6.28
C HIS A 14 13.35 -8.55 -7.65
N GLY A 15 13.91 -9.43 -8.48
CA GLY A 15 14.27 -9.10 -9.87
C GLY A 15 15.57 -8.31 -10.00
N THR A 16 16.08 -8.27 -11.22
CA THR A 16 17.37 -7.67 -11.59
C THR A 16 17.25 -6.61 -12.70
N GLY A 17 16.01 -6.30 -13.09
CA GLY A 17 15.72 -5.30 -14.12
C GLY A 17 16.12 -3.89 -13.70
N SER A 18 16.27 -3.02 -14.69
CA SER A 18 16.69 -1.62 -14.48
C SER A 18 15.53 -0.67 -14.17
N LYS A 19 14.29 -1.07 -14.46
CA LYS A 19 13.08 -0.28 -14.15
C LYS A 19 12.62 -0.59 -12.73
N VAL A 20 11.97 0.36 -12.08
CA VAL A 20 11.44 0.16 -10.72
C VAL A 20 9.94 -0.10 -10.76
N MET A 21 9.50 -1.17 -10.09
CA MET A 21 8.09 -1.47 -9.84
C MET A 21 7.89 -1.59 -8.32
N PHE A 22 6.93 -0.87 -7.79
CA PHE A 22 6.60 -0.90 -6.36
C PHE A 22 5.16 -1.40 -6.22
N LEU A 23 4.96 -2.52 -5.53
CA LEU A 23 3.68 -3.20 -5.39
C LEU A 23 3.18 -3.09 -3.94
N VAL A 24 1.96 -2.59 -3.75
CA VAL A 24 1.36 -2.42 -2.43
C VAL A 24 0.01 -3.13 -2.36
N HIS A 25 -0.15 -3.99 -1.37
CA HIS A 25 -1.34 -4.82 -1.16
C HIS A 25 -2.52 -4.02 -0.59
N GLY A 26 -3.73 -4.62 -0.62
CA GLY A 26 -4.94 -4.05 -0.04
C GLY A 26 -5.16 -4.45 1.43
N TYR A 27 -6.25 -3.93 2.02
CA TYR A 27 -6.69 -4.29 3.37
C TYR A 27 -6.92 -5.80 3.50
N GLY A 28 -6.50 -6.37 4.62
CA GLY A 28 -6.62 -7.80 4.89
C GLY A 28 -5.71 -8.71 4.06
N CYS A 29 -4.77 -8.13 3.31
CA CYS A 29 -3.78 -8.84 2.52
C CYS A 29 -2.37 -8.56 3.05
N ASP A 30 -1.40 -9.21 2.42
CA ASP A 30 0.03 -8.97 2.56
C ASP A 30 0.72 -9.01 1.18
N GLN A 31 2.03 -8.85 1.14
CA GLN A 31 2.80 -8.85 -0.11
C GLN A 31 2.72 -10.18 -0.89
N ASN A 32 2.34 -11.30 -0.25
CA ASN A 32 2.19 -12.60 -0.92
C ASN A 32 1.07 -12.61 -1.97
N MET A 33 0.15 -11.63 -1.93
CA MET A 33 -0.85 -11.51 -2.99
C MET A 33 -0.21 -11.35 -4.38
N TRP A 34 0.99 -10.80 -4.45
CA TRP A 34 1.72 -10.54 -5.70
C TRP A 34 2.57 -11.74 -6.21
N ARG A 35 2.60 -12.87 -5.48
CA ARG A 35 3.47 -14.02 -5.75
C ARG A 35 3.36 -14.59 -7.16
N PHE A 36 2.17 -14.50 -7.78
CA PHE A 36 1.95 -14.99 -9.15
C PHE A 36 2.29 -13.95 -10.22
N ILE A 37 2.38 -12.68 -9.85
CA ILE A 37 2.67 -11.57 -10.78
C ILE A 37 4.17 -11.30 -10.86
N THR A 38 4.85 -11.26 -9.74
CA THR A 38 6.27 -10.90 -9.64
C THR A 38 7.20 -11.71 -10.57
N PRO A 39 7.03 -13.05 -10.76
CA PRO A 39 7.89 -13.81 -11.63
C PRO A 39 7.89 -13.35 -13.11
N HIS A 40 6.78 -12.76 -13.57
CA HIS A 40 6.65 -12.30 -14.94
C HIS A 40 7.38 -10.99 -15.23
N PHE A 41 7.75 -10.25 -14.20
CA PHE A 41 8.34 -8.92 -14.33
C PHE A 41 9.79 -8.82 -13.83
N LYS A 42 10.30 -9.85 -13.14
CA LYS A 42 11.61 -9.84 -12.48
C LYS A 42 12.82 -9.56 -13.39
N ASP A 43 12.71 -9.88 -14.68
CA ASP A 43 13.81 -9.66 -15.63
C ASP A 43 13.83 -8.22 -16.17
N THR A 44 12.68 -7.52 -16.11
CA THR A 44 12.53 -6.14 -16.58
C THR A 44 12.58 -5.13 -15.44
N TYR A 45 12.12 -5.52 -14.25
CA TYR A 45 11.96 -4.62 -13.11
C TYR A 45 12.76 -5.10 -11.89
N LYS A 46 13.29 -4.13 -11.16
CA LYS A 46 13.57 -4.24 -9.74
C LYS A 46 12.23 -4.04 -9.03
N ILE A 47 11.73 -5.08 -8.39
CA ILE A 47 10.39 -5.11 -7.79
C ILE A 47 10.52 -4.93 -6.28
N ILE A 48 9.87 -3.92 -5.75
CA ILE A 48 9.79 -3.65 -4.32
C ILE A 48 8.42 -4.10 -3.83
N LEU A 49 8.38 -4.95 -2.83
CA LEU A 49 7.18 -5.38 -2.13
C LEU A 49 7.25 -4.93 -0.68
N ILE A 50 6.12 -4.57 -0.12
CA ILE A 50 5.99 -4.22 1.29
C ILE A 50 4.75 -4.84 1.92
N ASP A 51 4.80 -4.98 3.24
CA ASP A 51 3.62 -5.11 4.07
C ASP A 51 3.33 -3.76 4.72
N LEU A 52 2.11 -3.27 4.61
CA LEU A 52 1.67 -2.08 5.33
C LEU A 52 1.78 -2.35 6.84
N VAL A 53 2.22 -1.36 7.62
CA VAL A 53 2.27 -1.51 9.08
C VAL A 53 0.90 -1.91 9.62
N GLY A 54 0.88 -2.97 10.42
CA GLY A 54 -0.35 -3.62 10.88
C GLY A 54 -0.86 -4.75 9.97
N SER A 55 -0.09 -5.15 8.96
CA SER A 55 -0.43 -6.26 8.05
C SER A 55 0.77 -7.17 7.84
N GLY A 56 0.51 -8.43 7.48
CA GLY A 56 1.53 -9.41 7.13
C GLY A 56 2.62 -9.56 8.19
N ASP A 57 3.87 -9.57 7.74
CA ASP A 57 5.06 -9.67 8.59
C ASP A 57 5.70 -8.28 8.89
N SER A 58 4.91 -7.20 8.82
CA SER A 58 5.36 -5.87 9.28
C SER A 58 5.69 -5.88 10.77
N ASP A 59 6.59 -5.00 11.22
CA ASP A 59 6.95 -4.93 12.64
C ASP A 59 5.77 -4.46 13.49
N GLU A 60 5.23 -5.35 14.33
CA GLU A 60 4.11 -5.07 15.23
C GLU A 60 4.35 -3.85 16.13
N ASN A 61 5.60 -3.62 16.54
CA ASN A 61 5.97 -2.50 17.39
C ASN A 61 6.03 -1.16 16.63
N ALA A 62 5.86 -1.16 15.32
CA ALA A 62 5.85 0.04 14.51
C ALA A 62 4.48 0.70 14.43
N TYR A 63 3.41 -0.01 14.83
CA TYR A 63 2.06 0.55 14.81
C TYR A 63 1.86 1.55 15.96
N HIS A 64 1.48 2.77 15.58
CA HIS A 64 1.09 3.83 16.51
C HIS A 64 -0.20 4.48 15.99
N SER A 65 -1.25 4.47 16.80
CA SER A 65 -2.57 4.98 16.39
C SER A 65 -2.51 6.43 15.89
N ASP A 66 -1.72 7.28 16.50
CA ASP A 66 -1.56 8.69 16.08
C ASP A 66 -1.04 8.81 14.64
N LYS A 67 -0.13 7.92 14.24
CA LYS A 67 0.46 7.93 12.90
C LYS A 67 -0.44 7.26 11.85
N TYR A 68 -1.10 6.17 12.23
CA TYR A 68 -1.87 5.34 11.30
C TYR A 68 -3.40 5.52 11.45
N SER A 69 -3.84 6.57 12.16
CA SER A 69 -5.25 6.98 12.21
C SER A 69 -5.79 7.48 10.85
N SER A 70 -4.88 7.73 9.91
CA SER A 70 -5.19 8.09 8.53
C SER A 70 -4.24 7.39 7.55
N LEU A 71 -4.55 7.43 6.27
CA LEU A 71 -3.71 6.84 5.22
C LEU A 71 -2.38 7.58 5.02
N GLU A 72 -2.25 8.79 5.57
CA GLU A 72 -1.05 9.63 5.46
C GLU A 72 0.20 8.95 6.06
N GLY A 73 0.04 8.25 7.19
CA GLY A 73 1.14 7.54 7.82
C GLY A 73 1.75 6.45 6.93
N HIS A 74 0.93 5.73 6.19
CA HIS A 74 1.37 4.74 5.21
C HIS A 74 2.00 5.38 3.97
N ALA A 75 1.44 6.51 3.50
CA ALA A 75 2.01 7.26 2.37
C ALA A 75 3.41 7.79 2.71
N ASP A 76 3.61 8.30 3.92
CA ASP A 76 4.91 8.75 4.41
C ASP A 76 5.93 7.60 4.51
N ASP A 77 5.48 6.39 4.86
CA ASP A 77 6.36 5.21 4.89
C ASP A 77 6.80 4.80 3.48
N ILE A 78 5.89 4.80 2.51
CA ILE A 78 6.23 4.57 1.09
C ILE A 78 7.29 5.58 0.63
N ILE A 79 7.11 6.88 0.89
CA ILE A 79 8.06 7.93 0.52
C ILE A 79 9.43 7.67 1.17
N LYS A 80 9.47 7.37 2.47
CA LYS A 80 10.71 7.06 3.20
C LYS A 80 11.43 5.85 2.62
N ILE A 81 10.70 4.80 2.22
CA ILE A 81 11.29 3.63 1.57
C ILE A 81 11.87 4.02 0.21
N CYS A 82 11.15 4.82 -0.58
CA CYS A 82 11.66 5.31 -1.87
C CYS A 82 12.95 6.10 -1.69
N ASP A 83 12.99 7.04 -0.75
CA ASP A 83 14.17 7.85 -0.46
C ASP A 83 15.34 6.98 0.03
N ALA A 84 15.07 6.04 0.94
CA ALA A 84 16.10 5.18 1.54
C ALA A 84 16.72 4.19 0.54
N LEU A 85 15.97 3.78 -0.48
CA LEU A 85 16.41 2.90 -1.56
C LEU A 85 16.86 3.66 -2.81
N ASN A 86 16.84 5.00 -2.78
CA ASN A 86 17.15 5.89 -3.90
C ASN A 86 16.36 5.50 -5.16
N LEU A 87 15.03 5.35 -5.02
CA LEU A 87 14.16 4.96 -6.12
C LEU A 87 13.70 6.18 -6.90
N GLU A 88 13.71 6.05 -8.22
CA GLU A 88 13.24 7.07 -9.16
C GLU A 88 12.42 6.40 -10.26
N ASP A 89 11.65 7.18 -11.03
CA ASP A 89 10.86 6.70 -12.18
C ASP A 89 9.95 5.50 -11.84
N ILE A 90 9.37 5.48 -10.64
CA ILE A 90 8.67 4.34 -10.07
C ILE A 90 7.36 4.06 -10.83
N CYS A 91 7.18 2.82 -11.27
CA CYS A 91 5.86 2.28 -11.61
C CYS A 91 5.21 1.73 -10.34
N MET A 92 4.36 2.54 -9.71
CA MET A 92 3.60 2.15 -8.52
C MET A 92 2.36 1.36 -8.93
N VAL A 93 2.18 0.16 -8.36
CA VAL A 93 0.97 -0.66 -8.51
C VAL A 93 0.35 -0.85 -7.13
N ALA A 94 -0.86 -0.38 -6.96
CA ALA A 94 -1.51 -0.34 -5.66
C ALA A 94 -2.95 -0.89 -5.73
N HIS A 95 -3.27 -1.79 -4.81
CA HIS A 95 -4.56 -2.44 -4.75
C HIS A 95 -5.45 -1.86 -3.65
N SER A 96 -6.73 -1.61 -3.98
CA SER A 96 -7.78 -1.21 -3.04
C SER A 96 -7.41 0.05 -2.24
N VAL A 97 -7.40 0.01 -0.91
CA VAL A 97 -7.01 1.14 -0.04
C VAL A 97 -5.63 1.69 -0.37
N SER A 98 -4.71 0.84 -0.80
CA SER A 98 -3.36 1.27 -1.17
C SER A 98 -3.32 2.13 -2.44
N ALA A 99 -4.35 2.09 -3.27
CA ALA A 99 -4.49 3.04 -4.38
C ALA A 99 -4.62 4.48 -3.86
N MET A 100 -5.34 4.69 -2.76
CA MET A 100 -5.43 6.01 -2.13
C MET A 100 -4.14 6.38 -1.40
N ILE A 101 -3.51 5.44 -0.71
CA ILE A 101 -2.19 5.64 -0.08
C ILE A 101 -1.16 6.08 -1.13
N ALA A 102 -1.10 5.38 -2.27
CA ALA A 102 -0.20 5.71 -3.38
C ALA A 102 -0.53 7.06 -4.02
N THR A 103 -1.80 7.43 -4.10
CA THR A 103 -2.24 8.75 -4.55
C THR A 103 -1.73 9.84 -3.62
N LEU A 104 -1.86 9.67 -2.30
CA LEU A 104 -1.33 10.61 -1.30
C LEU A 104 0.20 10.75 -1.40
N ALA A 105 0.91 9.64 -1.56
CA ALA A 105 2.35 9.66 -1.77
C ALA A 105 2.73 10.41 -3.05
N ALA A 106 2.01 10.18 -4.15
CA ALA A 106 2.26 10.85 -5.44
C ALA A 106 1.92 12.35 -5.40
N VAL A 107 0.92 12.76 -4.61
CA VAL A 107 0.62 14.19 -4.40
C VAL A 107 1.74 14.88 -3.61
N LYS A 108 2.30 14.21 -2.59
CA LYS A 108 3.40 14.74 -1.77
C LYS A 108 4.73 14.79 -2.52
N ARG A 109 5.04 13.79 -3.32
CA ARG A 109 6.33 13.60 -4.00
C ARG A 109 6.14 13.11 -5.45
N PRO A 110 5.52 13.97 -6.31
CA PRO A 110 5.15 13.57 -7.68
C PRO A 110 6.35 13.17 -8.54
N GLU A 111 7.54 13.70 -8.26
CA GLU A 111 8.77 13.41 -8.98
C GLU A 111 9.28 11.96 -8.83
N LEU A 112 8.85 11.25 -7.79
CA LEU A 112 9.24 9.86 -7.59
C LEU A 112 8.52 8.90 -8.56
N PHE A 113 7.30 9.24 -8.96
CA PHE A 113 6.38 8.32 -9.62
C PHE A 113 6.23 8.61 -11.12
N LYS A 114 6.63 7.68 -11.95
CA LYS A 114 6.42 7.74 -13.40
C LYS A 114 5.03 7.30 -13.82
N LYS A 115 4.49 6.29 -13.10
CA LYS A 115 3.16 5.71 -13.35
C LYS A 115 2.53 5.30 -12.03
N LEU A 116 1.23 5.49 -11.96
CA LEU A 116 0.39 4.98 -10.89
C LEU A 116 -0.68 4.06 -11.49
N ILE A 117 -0.61 2.77 -11.17
CA ILE A 117 -1.57 1.75 -11.59
C ILE A 117 -2.43 1.42 -10.36
N MET A 118 -3.70 1.77 -10.42
CA MET A 118 -4.64 1.57 -9.34
C MET A 118 -5.58 0.42 -9.67
N ILE A 119 -5.63 -0.59 -8.83
CA ILE A 119 -6.46 -1.78 -8.99
C ILE A 119 -7.59 -1.72 -7.95
N GLY A 120 -8.84 -1.62 -8.41
CA GLY A 120 -10.01 -1.51 -7.55
C GLY A 120 -10.00 -0.29 -6.62
N PRO A 121 -9.65 0.92 -7.11
CA PRO A 121 -9.57 2.10 -6.26
C PRO A 121 -10.96 2.60 -5.88
N SER A 122 -11.10 3.10 -4.64
CA SER A 122 -12.24 3.92 -4.25
C SER A 122 -11.80 5.00 -3.27
N PRO A 123 -12.09 6.27 -3.52
CA PRO A 123 -11.78 7.34 -2.57
C PRO A 123 -12.73 7.32 -1.37
N ARG A 124 -13.92 6.75 -1.54
CA ARG A 124 -14.93 6.63 -0.50
C ARG A 124 -15.95 5.55 -0.87
N TYR A 125 -16.20 4.63 0.03
CA TYR A 125 -17.17 3.55 -0.18
C TYR A 125 -18.60 3.94 0.20
N VAL A 126 -18.78 4.92 1.07
CA VAL A 126 -20.08 5.30 1.61
C VAL A 126 -20.79 6.31 0.69
N ASN A 127 -22.08 6.06 0.43
CA ASN A 127 -22.96 6.98 -0.26
C ASN A 127 -23.16 8.25 0.60
N GLU A 128 -23.11 9.43 -0.01
CA GLU A 128 -23.36 10.70 0.68
C GLU A 128 -23.94 11.75 -0.27
N GLY A 129 -25.16 12.18 0.00
CA GLY A 129 -25.86 13.15 -0.84
C GLY A 129 -26.00 12.64 -2.28
N SER A 130 -25.39 13.32 -3.23
CA SER A 130 -25.35 12.91 -4.64
C SER A 130 -24.17 12.03 -5.01
N TYR A 131 -23.25 11.77 -4.06
CA TYR A 131 -22.11 10.90 -4.29
C TYR A 131 -22.51 9.44 -4.09
N PHE A 132 -22.24 8.62 -5.10
CA PHE A 132 -22.50 7.19 -5.06
C PHE A 132 -21.19 6.42 -4.82
N GLY A 133 -20.97 6.00 -3.58
CA GLY A 133 -19.80 5.21 -3.18
C GLY A 133 -20.00 3.70 -3.32
N GLY A 134 -21.24 3.24 -3.34
CA GLY A 134 -21.62 1.85 -3.53
C GLY A 134 -22.27 1.20 -2.31
N PHE A 135 -22.04 1.72 -1.10
CA PHE A 135 -22.60 1.18 0.14
C PHE A 135 -23.27 2.28 0.96
N ASP A 136 -24.32 1.93 1.68
CA ASP A 136 -24.87 2.79 2.72
C ASP A 136 -24.03 2.66 4.01
N GLN A 137 -24.08 3.68 4.88
CA GLN A 137 -23.32 3.68 6.13
C GLN A 137 -23.60 2.41 6.95
N LYS A 138 -24.84 1.97 6.99
CA LYS A 138 -25.24 0.76 7.71
C LYS A 138 -24.54 -0.49 7.22
N ASP A 139 -24.34 -0.64 5.91
CA ASP A 139 -23.66 -1.81 5.34
C ASP A 139 -22.19 -1.85 5.77
N ILE A 140 -21.56 -0.68 5.85
CA ILE A 140 -20.18 -0.55 6.34
C ILE A 140 -20.09 -0.86 7.83
N ASP A 141 -21.02 -0.36 8.64
CA ASP A 141 -21.07 -0.62 10.07
C ASP A 141 -21.24 -2.13 10.36
N GLU A 142 -22.17 -2.80 9.67
CA GLU A 142 -22.37 -4.25 9.76
C GLU A 142 -21.12 -5.04 9.32
N LEU A 143 -20.42 -4.59 8.29
CA LEU A 143 -19.16 -5.20 7.84
C LEU A 143 -18.07 -5.07 8.91
N LEU A 144 -17.91 -3.90 9.50
CA LEU A 144 -16.90 -3.65 10.55
C LEU A 144 -17.20 -4.46 11.80
N GLU A 145 -18.47 -4.55 12.24
CA GLU A 145 -18.88 -5.40 13.35
C GLU A 145 -18.56 -6.89 13.08
N THR A 146 -18.80 -7.35 11.84
CA THR A 146 -18.51 -8.73 11.44
C THR A 146 -17.01 -9.00 11.44
N LEU A 147 -16.20 -8.06 10.98
CA LEU A 147 -14.74 -8.17 11.00
C LEU A 147 -14.20 -8.19 12.43
N ASP A 148 -14.69 -7.31 13.31
CA ASP A 148 -14.28 -7.26 14.71
C ASP A 148 -14.60 -8.56 15.46
N ALA A 149 -15.75 -9.18 15.15
CA ALA A 149 -16.17 -10.43 15.76
C ALA A 149 -15.45 -11.68 15.24
N ASN A 150 -14.99 -11.68 13.98
CA ASN A 150 -14.52 -12.88 13.27
C ASN A 150 -13.23 -12.68 12.47
N TYR A 151 -12.48 -11.59 12.70
CA TYR A 151 -11.22 -11.37 11.99
C TYR A 151 -10.18 -12.39 12.45
N LEU A 152 -9.71 -13.21 11.52
CA LEU A 152 -8.70 -14.26 11.74
C LEU A 152 -7.30 -13.72 11.43
#